data_c542f7af3b8372ea1410999cfd6b0232
#
_entry.id   c542f7af3b8372ea1410999cfd6b0232
#
_cell.length_a   1.000
_cell.length_b   1.000
_cell.length_c   1.000
_cell.angle_alpha   90.00
_cell.angle_beta   90.00
_cell.angle_gamma   90.00
#
_symmetry.space_group_name_H-M   'P 1'
#
loop_
_entity.id
_entity.type
_entity.pdbx_description
1 polymer ?
#
loop_
_entity_poly.entity_id
_entity_poly.type
_entity_poly.pdbx_seq_one_letter_code
_entity_poly.pdbx_strand_id
1 'polypeptide(L)'
;MTSLQAKLTQNLASRLSKKPGVFQRGFTLVELLVVVVIVGILSAVALPQFFSQTKKAAATEGTQQASSIAKQASAYYLENGGIASGDAHTKCTAYAGTIKTDNTNFEYSCSGTKTAFVVTATGKKGNDNTEGVKVEFTGNLTDGTFSKPVVTGI
;
A
#
# COMPACT_ATOMS: atom_id res chain seq x y z
N MET A 1 -24.52 76.87 4.98
CA MET A 1 -24.64 75.46 5.25
C MET A 1 -23.42 74.62 4.72
N THR A 2 -22.20 75.15 4.75
CA THR A 2 -21.06 74.51 4.08
C THR A 2 -19.91 74.13 5.04
N SER A 3 -19.93 74.54 6.28
CA SER A 3 -18.77 74.26 7.18
C SER A 3 -18.85 72.94 7.93
N LEU A 4 -20.04 72.38 8.13
CA LEU A 4 -20.20 71.12 8.84
C LEU A 4 -19.88 69.91 7.96
N GLN A 5 -20.20 69.95 6.67
CA GLN A 5 -19.91 68.86 5.74
C GLN A 5 -18.41 68.73 5.48
N ALA A 6 -17.66 69.85 5.42
CA ALA A 6 -16.24 69.83 5.23
C ALA A 6 -15.48 69.18 6.42
N LYS A 7 -15.93 69.38 7.64
CA LYS A 7 -15.35 68.77 8.85
C LYS A 7 -15.67 67.29 8.99
N LEU A 8 -16.84 66.85 8.51
CA LEU A 8 -17.20 65.44 8.49
C LEU A 8 -16.36 64.62 7.50
N THR A 9 -16.13 65.16 6.28
CA THR A 9 -15.32 64.48 5.27
C THR A 9 -13.83 64.40 5.64
N GLN A 10 -13.28 65.41 6.32
CA GLN A 10 -11.90 65.34 6.82
C GLN A 10 -11.74 64.33 7.96
N ASN A 11 -12.70 64.21 8.86
CA ASN A 11 -12.63 63.22 9.94
C ASN A 11 -12.82 61.76 9.42
N LEU A 12 -13.57 61.52 8.35
CA LEU A 12 -13.67 60.19 7.73
C LEU A 12 -12.38 59.83 6.99
N ALA A 13 -11.79 60.76 6.28
CA ALA A 13 -10.53 60.53 5.56
C ALA A 13 -9.36 60.15 6.49
N SER A 14 -9.28 60.78 7.67
CA SER A 14 -8.23 60.47 8.64
C SER A 14 -8.43 59.13 9.38
N ARG A 15 -9.63 58.60 9.44
CA ARG A 15 -9.89 57.25 10.00
C ARG A 15 -9.64 56.13 9.01
N LEU A 16 -9.76 56.36 7.71
CA LEU A 16 -9.48 55.40 6.65
C LEU A 16 -8.01 55.21 6.36
N SER A 17 -7.17 56.16 6.79
CA SER A 17 -5.71 56.15 6.56
C SER A 17 -4.91 55.33 7.60
N LYS A 18 -5.53 54.84 8.69
CA LYS A 18 -4.89 53.91 9.61
C LYS A 18 -5.14 52.50 9.17
N LYS A 19 -4.50 52.05 8.09
CA LYS A 19 -4.24 50.63 7.88
C LYS A 19 -3.31 50.17 9.01
N PRO A 20 -3.71 49.20 9.86
CA PRO A 20 -2.75 48.58 10.74
C PRO A 20 -1.69 47.98 9.83
N GLY A 21 -0.45 48.42 9.97
CA GLY A 21 0.67 47.80 9.29
C GLY A 21 0.73 46.33 9.76
N VAL A 22 0.14 45.44 8.97
CA VAL A 22 0.44 44.02 9.06
C VAL A 22 1.93 43.97 8.74
N PHE A 23 2.77 43.79 9.75
CA PHE A 23 4.15 43.43 9.58
C PHE A 23 4.18 42.17 8.76
N GLN A 24 4.23 42.29 7.46
CA GLN A 24 4.59 41.17 6.57
C GLN A 24 6.05 40.87 6.88
N ARG A 25 6.25 40.01 7.89
CA ARG A 25 7.53 39.34 8.09
C ARG A 25 7.74 38.45 6.88
N GLY A 26 8.45 38.96 5.91
CA GLY A 26 8.90 38.13 4.79
C GLY A 26 9.84 37.06 5.33
N PHE A 27 9.67 35.82 4.89
CA PHE A 27 10.63 34.75 5.15
C PHE A 27 12.01 35.16 4.65
N THR A 28 13.03 34.95 5.45
CA THR A 28 14.42 35.19 5.02
C THR A 28 14.86 34.03 4.11
N LEU A 29 15.71 34.31 3.13
CA LEU A 29 16.27 33.29 2.24
C LEU A 29 16.99 32.17 3.03
N VAL A 30 17.71 32.56 4.09
CA VAL A 30 18.42 31.62 4.97
C VAL A 30 17.45 30.69 5.72
N GLU A 31 16.32 31.20 6.21
CA GLU A 31 15.32 30.42 6.91
C GLU A 31 14.71 29.34 6.01
N LEU A 32 14.46 29.68 4.75
CA LEU A 32 13.97 28.74 3.75
C LEU A 32 15.05 27.72 3.38
N LEU A 33 16.30 28.12 3.23
CA LEU A 33 17.42 27.26 2.92
C LEU A 33 17.65 26.21 4.02
N VAL A 34 17.65 26.62 5.30
CA VAL A 34 17.83 25.70 6.42
C VAL A 34 16.73 24.63 6.45
N VAL A 35 15.47 25.01 6.22
CA VAL A 35 14.35 24.06 6.21
C VAL A 35 14.51 23.03 5.11
N VAL A 36 14.84 23.44 3.87
CA VAL A 36 14.98 22.46 2.78
C VAL A 36 16.17 21.52 2.98
N VAL A 37 17.26 21.98 3.60
CA VAL A 37 18.40 21.13 3.95
C VAL A 37 17.99 20.09 4.99
N ILE A 38 17.30 20.49 6.06
CA ILE A 38 16.84 19.56 7.10
C ILE A 38 15.87 18.52 6.51
N VAL A 39 14.87 18.96 5.72
CA VAL A 39 13.92 18.07 5.06
C VAL A 39 14.64 17.11 4.09
N GLY A 40 15.66 17.61 3.38
CA GLY A 40 16.47 16.79 2.47
C GLY A 40 17.17 15.65 3.20
N ILE A 41 17.81 15.94 4.34
CA ILE A 41 18.50 14.92 5.16
C ILE A 41 17.50 13.90 5.75
N LEU A 42 16.38 14.37 6.28
CA LEU A 42 15.35 13.50 6.85
C LEU A 42 14.72 12.60 5.77
N SER A 43 14.47 13.13 4.58
CA SER A 43 13.92 12.38 3.45
C SER A 43 14.86 11.26 3.00
N ALA A 44 16.16 11.50 2.96
CA ALA A 44 17.15 10.50 2.56
C ALA A 44 17.11 9.23 3.43
N VAL A 45 16.78 9.35 4.71
CA VAL A 45 16.65 8.21 5.64
C VAL A 45 15.23 7.63 5.63
N ALA A 46 14.20 8.46 5.52
CA ALA A 46 12.81 8.04 5.63
C ALA A 46 12.30 7.28 4.40
N LEU A 47 12.72 7.67 3.19
CA LEU A 47 12.25 7.05 1.95
C LEU A 47 12.53 5.54 1.87
N PRO A 48 13.75 5.03 2.11
CA PRO A 48 14.02 3.58 2.02
C PRO A 48 13.18 2.78 3.01
N GLN A 49 12.97 3.31 4.22
CA GLN A 49 12.14 2.65 5.23
C GLN A 49 10.66 2.61 4.83
N PHE A 50 10.16 3.65 4.19
CA PHE A 50 8.79 3.70 3.69
C PHE A 50 8.54 2.62 2.64
N PHE A 51 9.43 2.45 1.67
CA PHE A 51 9.31 1.39 0.65
C PHE A 51 9.33 -0.02 1.26
N SER A 52 10.15 -0.26 2.28
CA SER A 52 10.13 -1.55 2.99
C SER A 52 8.78 -1.79 3.70
N GLN A 53 8.18 -0.77 4.28
CA GLN A 53 6.87 -0.90 4.93
C GLN A 53 5.74 -1.16 3.92
N THR A 54 5.77 -0.52 2.75
CA THR A 54 4.78 -0.77 1.70
C THR A 54 4.88 -2.20 1.17
N LYS A 55 6.08 -2.74 0.97
CA LYS A 55 6.29 -4.14 0.59
C LYS A 55 5.77 -5.13 1.64
N LYS A 56 5.98 -4.85 2.92
CA LYS A 56 5.43 -5.68 4.02
C LYS A 56 3.91 -5.66 4.04
N ALA A 57 3.30 -4.49 3.82
CA ALA A 57 1.85 -4.37 3.73
C ALA A 57 1.30 -5.17 2.54
N ALA A 58 1.93 -5.07 1.37
CA ALA A 58 1.55 -5.84 0.19
C ALA A 58 1.73 -7.36 0.41
N ALA A 59 2.80 -7.80 1.06
CA ALA A 59 3.02 -9.20 1.41
C ALA A 59 1.90 -9.77 2.29
N THR A 60 1.26 -8.94 3.12
CA THR A 60 0.09 -9.35 3.91
C THR A 60 -1.09 -9.70 3.02
N GLU A 61 -1.35 -8.92 1.96
CA GLU A 61 -2.37 -9.26 0.95
C GLU A 61 -2.07 -10.62 0.30
N GLY A 62 -0.83 -10.79 -0.19
CA GLY A 62 -0.39 -12.06 -0.79
C GLY A 62 -0.57 -13.24 0.15
N THR A 63 -0.26 -13.06 1.43
CA THR A 63 -0.42 -14.09 2.47
C THR A 63 -1.89 -14.45 2.70
N GLN A 64 -2.76 -13.48 2.83
CA GLN A 64 -4.19 -13.70 3.08
C GLN A 64 -4.85 -14.44 1.92
N GLN A 65 -4.56 -14.03 0.69
CA GLN A 65 -5.14 -14.67 -0.50
C GLN A 65 -4.56 -16.07 -0.72
N ALA A 66 -3.24 -16.27 -0.56
CA ALA A 66 -2.63 -17.60 -0.64
C ALA A 66 -3.21 -18.56 0.41
N SER A 67 -3.42 -18.10 1.64
CA SER A 67 -4.09 -18.87 2.69
C SER A 67 -5.52 -19.23 2.33
N SER A 68 -6.27 -18.31 1.74
CA SER A 68 -7.62 -18.55 1.28
C SER A 68 -7.69 -19.59 0.17
N ILE A 69 -6.79 -19.49 -0.82
CA ILE A 69 -6.68 -20.48 -1.91
C ILE A 69 -6.35 -21.87 -1.34
N ALA A 70 -5.40 -21.95 -0.40
CA ALA A 70 -5.01 -23.21 0.21
C ALA A 70 -6.16 -23.89 0.98
N LYS A 71 -6.96 -23.10 1.70
CA LYS A 71 -8.16 -23.63 2.39
C LYS A 71 -9.23 -24.09 1.41
N GLN A 72 -9.43 -23.37 0.32
CA GLN A 72 -10.36 -23.79 -0.75
C GLN A 72 -9.85 -25.03 -1.47
N ALA A 73 -8.52 -25.18 -1.63
CA ALA A 73 -7.94 -26.42 -2.17
C ALA A 73 -8.20 -27.63 -1.27
N SER A 74 -8.18 -27.45 0.07
CA SER A 74 -8.58 -28.51 1.01
C SER A 74 -10.04 -28.87 0.86
N ALA A 75 -10.95 -27.90 0.76
CA ALA A 75 -12.37 -28.15 0.51
C ALA A 75 -12.57 -28.87 -0.83
N TYR A 76 -11.93 -28.41 -1.90
CA TYR A 76 -11.97 -29.06 -3.21
C TYR A 76 -11.52 -30.52 -3.14
N TYR A 77 -10.44 -30.81 -2.39
CA TYR A 77 -9.95 -32.16 -2.21
C TYR A 77 -10.97 -33.06 -1.49
N LEU A 78 -11.64 -32.55 -0.46
CA LEU A 78 -12.67 -33.29 0.26
C LEU A 78 -13.91 -33.58 -0.60
N GLU A 79 -14.28 -32.67 -1.46
CA GLU A 79 -15.44 -32.79 -2.36
C GLU A 79 -15.17 -33.74 -3.54
N ASN A 80 -13.97 -33.67 -4.12
CA ASN A 80 -13.64 -34.37 -5.36
C ASN A 80 -12.76 -35.61 -5.16
N GLY A 81 -12.27 -35.86 -3.96
CA GLY A 81 -11.38 -36.98 -3.64
C GLY A 81 -9.97 -36.89 -4.23
N GLY A 82 -9.63 -35.75 -4.84
CA GLY A 82 -8.36 -35.54 -5.51
C GLY A 82 -8.02 -34.05 -5.72
N ILE A 83 -6.80 -33.80 -6.17
CA ILE A 83 -6.39 -32.45 -6.61
C ILE A 83 -6.71 -32.26 -8.10
N ALA A 84 -6.94 -31.04 -8.52
CA ALA A 84 -7.10 -30.70 -9.93
C ALA A 84 -5.83 -31.02 -10.73
N SER A 85 -5.92 -31.06 -12.03
CA SER A 85 -4.80 -31.35 -12.94
C SER A 85 -4.62 -30.25 -13.99
N GLY A 86 -3.46 -30.24 -14.62
CA GLY A 86 -3.12 -29.29 -15.68
C GLY A 86 -3.12 -27.83 -15.23
N ASP A 87 -3.51 -26.94 -16.11
CA ASP A 87 -3.51 -25.49 -15.89
C ASP A 87 -4.42 -25.07 -14.74
N ALA A 88 -5.53 -25.75 -14.50
CA ALA A 88 -6.44 -25.45 -13.42
C ALA A 88 -5.78 -25.65 -12.05
N HIS A 89 -4.88 -26.62 -11.93
CA HIS A 89 -4.05 -26.81 -10.74
C HIS A 89 -2.94 -25.77 -10.67
N THR A 90 -2.10 -25.68 -11.70
CA THR A 90 -0.90 -24.83 -11.66
C THR A 90 -1.19 -23.33 -11.53
N LYS A 91 -2.30 -22.86 -12.09
CA LYS A 91 -2.77 -21.48 -11.98
C LYS A 91 -3.71 -21.26 -10.78
N CYS A 92 -3.89 -22.25 -9.91
CA CYS A 92 -4.82 -22.23 -8.78
C CYS A 92 -6.28 -21.97 -9.14
N THR A 93 -6.67 -21.95 -10.41
CA THR A 93 -8.03 -21.55 -10.82
C THR A 93 -9.10 -22.52 -10.36
N ALA A 94 -8.76 -23.81 -10.19
CA ALA A 94 -9.68 -24.80 -9.63
C ALA A 94 -10.03 -24.54 -8.15
N TYR A 95 -9.15 -23.83 -7.44
CA TYR A 95 -9.25 -23.63 -5.99
C TYR A 95 -9.59 -22.19 -5.60
N ALA A 96 -9.43 -21.26 -6.51
CA ALA A 96 -9.49 -19.83 -6.17
C ALA A 96 -10.91 -19.31 -5.91
N GLY A 97 -11.94 -20.04 -6.33
CA GLY A 97 -13.32 -19.58 -6.22
C GLY A 97 -13.50 -18.20 -6.86
N THR A 98 -13.82 -17.18 -6.06
CA THR A 98 -13.96 -15.78 -6.51
C THR A 98 -12.64 -15.00 -6.52
N ILE A 99 -11.54 -15.59 -6.02
CA ILE A 99 -10.24 -14.93 -5.96
C ILE A 99 -9.65 -14.90 -7.36
N LYS A 100 -9.26 -13.71 -7.81
CA LYS A 100 -8.51 -13.58 -9.05
C LYS A 100 -7.08 -14.06 -8.82
N THR A 101 -6.71 -15.20 -9.42
CA THR A 101 -5.36 -15.79 -9.31
C THR A 101 -4.29 -14.99 -10.06
N ASP A 102 -4.70 -14.06 -10.89
CA ASP A 102 -3.86 -13.06 -11.54
C ASP A 102 -4.52 -11.68 -11.35
N ASN A 103 -4.17 -11.00 -10.28
CA ASN A 103 -4.62 -9.63 -9.99
C ASN A 103 -3.53 -8.59 -10.32
N THR A 104 -3.75 -7.34 -9.96
CA THR A 104 -2.81 -6.24 -10.24
C THR A 104 -1.52 -6.31 -9.44
N ASN A 105 -1.53 -6.99 -8.29
CA ASN A 105 -0.43 -7.00 -7.33
C ASN A 105 0.35 -8.32 -7.37
N PHE A 106 -0.35 -9.45 -7.41
CA PHE A 106 0.23 -10.79 -7.32
C PHE A 106 -0.31 -11.72 -8.39
N GLU A 107 0.54 -12.65 -8.79
CA GLU A 107 0.18 -13.84 -9.54
C GLU A 107 0.29 -15.05 -8.62
N TYR A 108 -0.75 -15.90 -8.61
CA TYR A 108 -0.82 -17.07 -7.75
C TYR A 108 -0.62 -18.34 -8.55
N SER A 109 0.26 -19.20 -8.07
CA SER A 109 0.49 -20.54 -8.64
C SER A 109 0.40 -21.61 -7.55
N CYS A 110 -0.10 -22.76 -7.93
CA CYS A 110 -0.23 -23.93 -7.07
C CYS A 110 0.65 -25.07 -7.59
N SER A 111 1.19 -25.84 -6.66
CA SER A 111 2.05 -26.98 -6.97
C SER A 111 2.01 -28.02 -5.85
N GLY A 112 2.65 -29.13 -6.08
CA GLY A 112 2.78 -30.18 -5.08
C GLY A 112 1.69 -31.25 -5.14
N THR A 113 1.53 -31.97 -4.04
CA THR A 113 0.62 -33.11 -3.88
C THR A 113 -0.42 -32.82 -2.80
N LYS A 114 -1.37 -33.73 -2.60
CA LYS A 114 -2.38 -33.62 -1.54
C LYS A 114 -1.79 -33.48 -0.13
N THR A 115 -0.61 -34.04 0.13
CA THR A 115 0.06 -34.01 1.44
C THR A 115 1.14 -32.91 1.54
N ALA A 116 1.55 -32.35 0.43
CA ALA A 116 2.53 -31.26 0.35
C ALA A 116 2.10 -30.25 -0.72
N PHE A 117 0.97 -29.61 -0.49
CA PHE A 117 0.40 -28.61 -1.39
C PHE A 117 1.00 -27.26 -1.12
N VAL A 118 1.42 -26.56 -2.17
CA VAL A 118 2.06 -25.25 -2.05
C VAL A 118 1.30 -24.24 -2.88
N VAL A 119 0.94 -23.13 -2.27
CA VAL A 119 0.46 -21.92 -2.95
C VAL A 119 1.56 -20.88 -2.91
N THR A 120 1.95 -20.40 -4.06
CA THR A 120 2.94 -19.34 -4.21
C THR A 120 2.26 -18.09 -4.75
N ALA A 121 2.38 -16.98 -4.02
CA ALA A 121 2.04 -15.64 -4.52
C ALA A 121 3.34 -14.93 -4.93
N THR A 122 3.44 -14.53 -6.17
CA THR A 122 4.60 -13.81 -6.73
C THR A 122 4.18 -12.39 -7.07
N GLY A 123 4.88 -11.41 -6.52
CA GLY A 123 4.67 -10.00 -6.83
C GLY A 123 4.98 -9.69 -8.28
N LYS A 124 4.07 -8.97 -8.94
CA LYS A 124 4.18 -8.67 -10.36
C LYS A 124 5.33 -7.71 -10.66
N LYS A 125 6.03 -8.00 -11.74
CA LYS A 125 7.06 -7.13 -12.28
C LYS A 125 6.46 -5.80 -12.74
N GLY A 126 7.13 -4.70 -12.40
CA GLY A 126 6.67 -3.34 -12.70
C GLY A 126 5.69 -2.77 -11.68
N ASN A 127 5.43 -3.48 -10.59
CA ASN A 127 4.72 -2.95 -9.43
C ASN A 127 5.71 -2.77 -8.27
N ASP A 128 6.16 -1.55 -8.03
CA ASP A 128 7.23 -1.22 -7.06
C ASP A 128 6.92 -1.70 -5.63
N ASN A 129 5.64 -1.83 -5.29
CA ASN A 129 5.22 -2.28 -3.96
C ASN A 129 5.26 -3.81 -3.79
N THR A 130 5.24 -4.57 -4.87
CA THR A 130 5.16 -6.04 -4.83
C THR A 130 6.29 -6.72 -5.57
N GLU A 131 6.97 -6.03 -6.48
CA GLU A 131 8.07 -6.62 -7.24
C GLU A 131 9.17 -7.14 -6.33
N GLY A 132 9.54 -8.41 -6.56
CA GLY A 132 10.49 -9.16 -5.75
C GLY A 132 9.89 -9.83 -4.50
N VAL A 133 8.67 -9.46 -4.10
CA VAL A 133 7.99 -10.12 -2.97
C VAL A 133 7.46 -11.48 -3.41
N LYS A 134 7.77 -12.51 -2.64
CA LYS A 134 7.26 -13.86 -2.81
C LYS A 134 6.71 -14.40 -1.49
N VAL A 135 5.53 -14.96 -1.53
CA VAL A 135 4.90 -15.63 -0.38
C VAL A 135 4.63 -17.08 -0.74
N GLU A 136 5.12 -17.99 0.07
CA GLU A 136 4.84 -19.42 -0.06
C GLU A 136 4.03 -19.90 1.14
N PHE A 137 2.95 -20.62 0.86
CA PHE A 137 2.05 -21.19 1.84
C PHE A 137 1.90 -22.68 1.58
N THR A 138 2.41 -23.49 2.49
CA THR A 138 2.41 -24.96 2.34
C THR A 138 1.40 -25.59 3.26
N GLY A 139 0.72 -26.64 2.80
CA GLY A 139 -0.23 -27.35 3.63
C GLY A 139 -0.47 -28.79 3.18
N ASN A 140 -1.13 -29.52 4.04
CA ASN A 140 -1.64 -30.86 3.78
C ASN A 140 -3.15 -30.78 3.61
N LEU A 141 -3.64 -31.12 2.42
CA LEU A 141 -5.07 -31.03 2.08
C LEU A 141 -5.90 -32.16 2.73
N THR A 142 -5.25 -33.26 3.13
CA THR A 142 -5.95 -34.41 3.68
C THR A 142 -6.41 -34.22 5.12
N ASP A 143 -5.66 -33.44 5.88
CA ASP A 143 -5.96 -33.17 7.31
C ASP A 143 -6.23 -31.66 7.56
N GLY A 144 -6.10 -30.83 6.51
CA GLY A 144 -6.36 -29.39 6.60
C GLY A 144 -5.30 -28.61 7.40
N THR A 145 -4.12 -29.20 7.62
CA THR A 145 -3.04 -28.53 8.34
C THR A 145 -2.20 -27.68 7.41
N PHE A 146 -1.88 -26.46 7.84
CA PHE A 146 -1.10 -25.50 7.06
C PHE A 146 0.05 -24.93 7.88
N SER A 147 1.20 -24.75 7.24
CA SER A 147 2.36 -24.11 7.82
C SER A 147 2.17 -22.59 7.92
N LYS A 148 3.07 -21.94 8.66
CA LYS A 148 3.16 -20.48 8.59
C LYS A 148 3.67 -20.06 7.20
N PRO A 149 3.16 -18.97 6.62
CA PRO A 149 3.64 -18.46 5.35
C PRO A 149 5.12 -18.04 5.44
N VAL A 150 5.86 -18.37 4.40
CA VAL A 150 7.24 -17.90 4.22
C VAL A 150 7.20 -16.72 3.27
N VAL A 151 7.67 -15.55 3.73
CA VAL A 151 7.72 -14.32 2.95
C VAL A 151 9.16 -13.96 2.66
N THR A 152 9.47 -13.67 1.41
CA THR A 152 10.79 -13.26 0.95
C THR A 152 10.70 -12.00 0.08
N GLY A 153 11.81 -11.24 -0.02
CA GLY A 153 11.86 -10.05 -0.88
C GLY A 153 11.30 -8.76 -0.29
N ILE A 154 11.18 -8.67 1.06
CA ILE A 154 10.67 -7.50 1.77
C ILE A 154 11.78 -6.70 2.47
#